data_5cc0a87920fcca0c5af1f2399d486d27
#
_entry.id   5cc0a87920fcca0c5af1f2399d486d27
#
_cell.length_a   1.000
_cell.length_b   1.000
_cell.length_c   1.000
_cell.angle_alpha   90.00
_cell.angle_beta   90.00
_cell.angle_gamma   90.00
#
_symmetry.space_group_name_H-M   'P 1'
#
loop_
_entity.id
_entity.type
_entity.pdbx_description
1 polymer ?
#
loop_
_entity_poly.entity_id
_entity_poly.type
_entity_poly.pdbx_seq_one_letter_code
_entity_poly.pdbx_strand_id
1 'polypeptide(L)'
;NPLRVKTKETPAALSPASPYSTLQADCPYYFMEWEGGVYLDPAYPYVRSLVADGAAEIVEKYEVDGIHFDDYFYPSEDPALDSSAYALYVETVETPLPLLEWRRANISALVAEVYQKVKKAGPQAVFGISPQGNISNDENMGADVRAWCAAPGYVDYLCPPLPLPGQRLHYQRYH
;
A
#
# COMPACT_ATOMS: atom_id res chain seq x y z
N ASN A 1 -3.10 -6.83 2.14
CA ASN A 1 -3.03 -5.57 1.39
C ASN A 1 -3.79 -4.49 2.16
N PRO A 2 -3.09 -3.46 2.66
CA PRO A 2 -3.69 -2.41 3.49
C PRO A 2 -4.67 -1.49 2.72
N LEU A 3 -4.62 -1.49 1.39
CA LEU A 3 -5.51 -0.71 0.54
C LEU A 3 -6.78 -1.46 0.16
N ARG A 4 -6.85 -2.77 0.36
CA ARG A 4 -7.98 -3.59 -0.07
C ARG A 4 -9.16 -3.46 0.88
N VAL A 5 -10.26 -2.87 0.40
CA VAL A 5 -11.52 -2.70 1.16
C VAL A 5 -12.40 -3.94 1.05
N LYS A 6 -12.48 -4.51 -0.16
CA LYS A 6 -13.26 -5.72 -0.40
C LYS A 6 -12.71 -6.51 -1.58
N THR A 7 -12.92 -7.83 -1.61
CA THR A 7 -12.60 -8.71 -2.74
C THR A 7 -13.86 -9.12 -3.50
N LYS A 8 -13.69 -9.73 -4.67
CA LYS A 8 -14.81 -10.29 -5.44
C LYS A 8 -15.54 -11.43 -4.72
N GLU A 9 -14.83 -12.14 -3.83
CA GLU A 9 -15.39 -13.21 -3.00
C GLU A 9 -16.14 -12.70 -1.77
N THR A 10 -16.09 -11.42 -1.48
CA THR A 10 -16.81 -10.85 -0.34
C THR A 10 -18.32 -10.92 -0.62
N PRO A 11 -19.09 -11.71 0.11
CA PRO A 11 -20.45 -12.09 -0.30
C PRO A 11 -21.49 -10.99 -0.19
N ALA A 12 -21.22 -9.91 0.53
CA ALA A 12 -22.17 -8.81 0.73
C ALA A 12 -21.51 -7.46 0.46
N ALA A 13 -22.33 -6.46 0.16
CA ALA A 13 -21.91 -5.07 0.26
C ALA A 13 -21.40 -4.81 1.68
N LEU A 14 -20.43 -3.90 1.82
CA LEU A 14 -20.01 -3.43 3.13
C LEU A 14 -21.24 -2.91 3.89
N SER A 15 -21.25 -3.11 5.21
CA SER A 15 -22.33 -2.57 6.04
C SER A 15 -22.50 -1.07 5.74
N PRO A 16 -23.74 -0.58 5.58
CA PRO A 16 -23.97 0.86 5.42
C PRO A 16 -23.39 1.71 6.56
N ALA A 17 -23.22 1.13 7.75
CA ALA A 17 -22.58 1.77 8.89
C ALA A 17 -21.03 1.71 8.85
N SER A 18 -20.45 1.03 7.87
CA SER A 18 -19.00 1.00 7.70
C SER A 18 -18.48 2.39 7.33
N PRO A 19 -17.39 2.88 7.96
CA PRO A 19 -16.73 4.12 7.53
C PRO A 19 -16.38 4.15 6.04
N TYR A 20 -16.02 2.99 5.47
CA TYR A 20 -15.71 2.88 4.05
C TYR A 20 -16.94 3.03 3.16
N SER A 21 -18.13 2.59 3.58
CA SER A 21 -19.37 2.77 2.81
C SER A 21 -19.75 4.23 2.70
N THR A 22 -19.64 4.99 3.80
CA THR A 22 -19.86 6.43 3.82
C THR A 22 -18.82 7.15 2.94
N LEU A 23 -17.53 6.81 3.12
CA LEU A 23 -16.45 7.41 2.35
C LEU A 23 -16.61 7.13 0.85
N GLN A 24 -17.01 5.93 0.45
CA GLN A 24 -17.23 5.57 -0.95
C GLN A 24 -18.43 6.33 -1.56
N ALA A 25 -19.46 6.60 -0.78
CA ALA A 25 -20.60 7.38 -1.24
C ALA A 25 -20.25 8.86 -1.42
N ASP A 26 -19.49 9.44 -0.48
CA ASP A 26 -19.17 10.87 -0.46
C ASP A 26 -17.96 11.21 -1.35
N CYS A 27 -17.02 10.31 -1.46
CA CYS A 27 -15.72 10.52 -2.14
C CYS A 27 -15.33 9.29 -2.99
N PRO A 28 -16.12 8.93 -4.02
CA PRO A 28 -15.87 7.73 -4.83
C PRO A 28 -14.50 7.73 -5.52
N TYR A 29 -13.93 8.90 -5.77
CA TYR A 29 -12.61 9.06 -6.37
C TYR A 29 -11.44 8.60 -5.48
N TYR A 30 -11.68 8.30 -4.21
CA TYR A 30 -10.68 7.66 -3.33
C TYR A 30 -10.57 6.15 -3.54
N PHE A 31 -11.36 5.59 -4.44
CA PHE A 31 -11.42 4.14 -4.64
C PHE A 31 -11.09 3.75 -6.07
N MET A 32 -10.41 2.63 -6.19
CA MET A 32 -10.13 1.93 -7.43
C MET A 32 -10.93 0.63 -7.44
N GLU A 33 -11.43 0.23 -8.60
CA GLU A 33 -12.11 -1.04 -8.79
C GLU A 33 -11.30 -1.93 -9.74
N TRP A 34 -11.07 -3.17 -9.34
CA TRP A 34 -10.36 -4.14 -10.15
C TRP A 34 -10.88 -5.56 -9.91
N GLU A 35 -11.26 -6.25 -10.98
CA GLU A 35 -11.75 -7.65 -10.96
C GLU A 35 -12.81 -7.90 -9.85
N GLY A 36 -13.71 -6.98 -9.63
CA GLY A 36 -14.76 -7.06 -8.59
C GLY A 36 -14.28 -6.78 -7.16
N GLY A 37 -13.01 -6.48 -6.96
CA GLY A 37 -12.47 -5.94 -5.73
C GLY A 37 -12.59 -4.41 -5.67
N VAL A 38 -12.53 -3.86 -4.47
CA VAL A 38 -12.50 -2.40 -4.21
C VAL A 38 -11.26 -2.09 -3.38
N TYR A 39 -10.51 -1.10 -3.81
CA TYR A 39 -9.24 -0.70 -3.22
C TYR A 39 -9.22 0.80 -2.98
N LEU A 40 -8.56 1.23 -1.92
CA LEU A 40 -8.27 2.64 -1.67
C LEU A 40 -7.13 3.10 -2.60
N ASP A 41 -7.26 4.30 -3.16
CA ASP A 41 -6.23 4.89 -4.03
C ASP A 41 -5.19 5.65 -3.19
N PRO A 42 -3.93 5.17 -3.11
CA PRO A 42 -2.88 5.79 -2.32
C PRO A 42 -2.35 7.11 -2.93
N ALA A 43 -2.81 7.49 -4.11
CA ALA A 43 -2.50 8.79 -4.70
C ALA A 43 -2.98 9.94 -3.81
N TYR A 44 -4.05 9.72 -3.07
CA TYR A 44 -4.64 10.75 -2.21
C TYR A 44 -4.00 10.77 -0.81
N PRO A 45 -3.48 11.92 -0.34
CA PRO A 45 -2.91 12.05 1.00
C PRO A 45 -3.86 11.62 2.12
N TYR A 46 -5.16 11.94 1.99
CA TYR A 46 -6.17 11.52 2.94
C TYR A 46 -6.25 9.99 3.09
N VAL A 47 -6.19 9.27 1.97
CA VAL A 47 -6.20 7.80 1.97
C VAL A 47 -4.97 7.24 2.68
N ARG A 48 -3.79 7.80 2.41
CA ARG A 48 -2.56 7.39 3.11
C ARG A 48 -2.66 7.61 4.61
N SER A 49 -3.14 8.79 5.02
CA SER A 49 -3.36 9.09 6.44
C SER A 49 -4.38 8.15 7.07
N LEU A 50 -5.48 7.85 6.40
CA LEU A 50 -6.51 6.93 6.90
C LEU A 50 -5.95 5.54 7.21
N VAL A 51 -5.14 4.98 6.32
CA VAL A 51 -4.47 3.69 6.51
C VAL A 51 -3.45 3.76 7.64
N ALA A 52 -2.64 4.81 7.68
CA ALA A 52 -1.61 4.98 8.68
C ALA A 52 -2.18 5.24 10.09
N ASP A 53 -3.30 5.98 10.18
CA ASP A 53 -4.02 6.18 11.45
C ASP A 53 -4.62 4.87 11.96
N GLY A 54 -5.18 4.05 11.07
CA GLY A 54 -5.67 2.72 11.45
C GLY A 54 -4.56 1.80 11.99
N ALA A 55 -3.38 1.83 11.39
CA ALA A 55 -2.23 1.08 11.90
C ALA A 55 -1.76 1.59 13.28
N ALA A 56 -1.70 2.91 13.46
CA ALA A 56 -1.34 3.53 14.74
C ALA A 56 -2.38 3.23 15.83
N GLU A 57 -3.67 3.28 15.49
CA GLU A 57 -4.75 2.97 16.43
C GLU A 57 -4.65 1.54 16.98
N ILE A 58 -4.25 0.57 16.15
CA ILE A 58 -4.03 -0.81 16.61
C ILE A 58 -2.90 -0.85 17.65
N VAL A 59 -1.80 -0.15 17.41
CA VAL A 59 -0.66 -0.09 18.35
C VAL A 59 -1.06 0.61 19.66
N GLU A 60 -1.83 1.70 19.57
CA GLU A 60 -2.25 2.47 20.75
C GLU A 60 -3.29 1.74 21.63
N LYS A 61 -4.20 1.00 21.00
CA LYS A 61 -5.34 0.39 21.72
C LYS A 61 -5.11 -1.05 22.12
N TYR A 62 -4.18 -1.74 21.46
CA TYR A 62 -3.93 -3.16 21.71
C TYR A 62 -2.43 -3.36 21.98
N GLU A 63 -2.11 -4.24 22.91
CA GLU A 63 -0.72 -4.58 23.26
C GLU A 63 -0.08 -5.47 22.19
N VAL A 64 0.13 -4.88 20.99
CA VAL A 64 0.78 -5.57 19.86
C VAL A 64 2.25 -5.20 19.77
N ASP A 65 3.10 -6.15 19.42
CA ASP A 65 4.54 -5.94 19.23
C ASP A 65 4.86 -5.23 17.90
N GLY A 66 3.90 -5.18 16.98
CA GLY A 66 4.10 -4.50 15.69
C GLY A 66 2.94 -4.65 14.72
N ILE A 67 3.13 -4.03 13.55
CA ILE A 67 2.22 -4.07 12.42
C ILE A 67 2.93 -4.75 11.25
N HIS A 68 2.22 -5.61 10.55
CA HIS A 68 2.72 -6.27 9.36
C HIS A 68 1.76 -6.08 8.19
N PHE A 69 2.28 -5.55 7.08
CA PHE A 69 1.53 -5.48 5.84
C PHE A 69 1.93 -6.63 4.92
N ASP A 70 0.95 -7.14 4.24
CA ASP A 70 1.07 -8.29 3.38
C ASP A 70 0.60 -7.95 1.97
N ASP A 71 1.17 -8.61 0.94
CA ASP A 71 0.69 -8.56 -0.41
C ASP A 71 0.95 -7.24 -1.18
N TYR A 72 0.34 -7.11 -2.33
CA TYR A 72 0.47 -5.98 -3.26
C TYR A 72 -0.22 -4.73 -2.73
N PHE A 73 0.28 -3.57 -3.13
CA PHE A 73 -0.40 -2.31 -2.89
C PHE A 73 -1.39 -2.00 -4.02
N TYR A 74 -0.90 -1.78 -5.23
CA TYR A 74 -1.79 -1.72 -6.40
C TYR A 74 -2.23 -3.11 -6.83
N PRO A 75 -3.51 -3.31 -7.22
CA PRO A 75 -4.01 -4.62 -7.65
C PRO A 75 -3.64 -4.97 -9.09
N SER A 76 -3.14 -4.02 -9.88
CA SER A 76 -2.82 -4.19 -11.30
C SER A 76 -1.81 -3.16 -11.79
N GLU A 77 -1.08 -3.51 -12.85
CA GLU A 77 -0.25 -2.58 -13.63
C GLU A 77 -1.08 -1.74 -14.63
N ASP A 78 -2.35 -2.08 -14.86
CA ASP A 78 -3.22 -1.42 -15.84
C ASP A 78 -3.28 0.11 -15.58
N PRO A 79 -2.93 0.95 -16.57
CA PRO A 79 -2.98 2.39 -16.41
C PRO A 79 -4.39 2.96 -16.24
N ALA A 80 -5.43 2.20 -16.58
CA ALA A 80 -6.81 2.63 -16.38
C ALA A 80 -7.23 2.68 -14.91
N LEU A 81 -6.51 1.95 -14.03
CA LEU A 81 -6.86 1.74 -12.64
C LEU A 81 -7.00 3.06 -11.84
N ASP A 82 -6.05 3.96 -12.01
CA ASP A 82 -5.93 5.25 -11.32
C ASP A 82 -5.81 6.43 -12.31
N SER A 83 -6.32 6.25 -13.54
CA SER A 83 -6.17 7.22 -14.63
C SER A 83 -6.65 8.62 -14.30
N SER A 84 -7.76 8.75 -13.55
CA SER A 84 -8.30 10.05 -13.15
C SER A 84 -7.40 10.78 -12.15
N ALA A 85 -6.85 10.06 -11.18
CA ALA A 85 -5.93 10.61 -10.20
C ALA A 85 -4.60 11.02 -10.86
N TYR A 86 -4.10 10.18 -11.77
CA TYR A 86 -2.88 10.48 -12.52
C TYR A 86 -3.06 11.67 -13.47
N ALA A 87 -4.20 11.79 -14.16
CA ALA A 87 -4.51 12.95 -15.01
C ALA A 87 -4.49 14.25 -14.21
N LEU A 88 -5.14 14.28 -13.05
CA LEU A 88 -5.13 15.42 -12.14
C LEU A 88 -3.70 15.78 -11.68
N TYR A 89 -2.88 14.78 -11.35
CA TYR A 89 -1.47 15.00 -11.01
C TYR A 89 -0.70 15.65 -12.15
N VAL A 90 -0.84 15.14 -13.38
CA VAL A 90 -0.15 15.68 -14.57
C VAL A 90 -0.58 17.12 -14.86
N GLU A 91 -1.84 17.47 -14.64
CA GLU A 91 -2.35 18.83 -14.82
C GLU A 91 -1.85 19.83 -13.78
N THR A 92 -1.55 19.36 -12.58
CA THR A 92 -1.22 20.22 -11.43
C THR A 92 0.28 20.36 -11.17
N VAL A 93 1.11 19.50 -11.77
CA VAL A 93 2.56 19.46 -11.53
C VAL A 93 3.32 19.87 -12.77
N GLU A 94 4.24 20.83 -12.65
CA GLU A 94 5.03 21.37 -13.77
C GLU A 94 5.88 20.31 -14.49
N THR A 95 6.45 19.36 -13.71
CA THR A 95 7.26 18.26 -14.22
C THR A 95 6.79 16.95 -13.65
N PRO A 96 5.73 16.35 -14.22
CA PRO A 96 5.14 15.13 -13.66
C PRO A 96 6.04 13.91 -13.87
N LEU A 97 6.06 13.04 -12.89
CA LEU A 97 6.71 11.73 -13.00
C LEU A 97 5.95 10.82 -13.96
N PRO A 98 6.63 9.90 -14.66
CA PRO A 98 5.98 8.79 -15.34
C PRO A 98 5.06 7.99 -14.40
N LEU A 99 4.00 7.39 -14.93
CA LEU A 99 2.95 6.71 -14.15
C LEU A 99 3.52 5.73 -13.11
N LEU A 100 4.44 4.85 -13.51
CA LEU A 100 5.00 3.85 -12.60
C LEU A 100 5.80 4.50 -11.46
N GLU A 101 6.59 5.52 -11.77
CA GLU A 101 7.38 6.23 -10.76
C GLU A 101 6.49 7.04 -9.82
N TRP A 102 5.40 7.61 -10.35
CA TRP A 102 4.39 8.27 -9.53
C TRP A 102 3.67 7.28 -8.60
N ARG A 103 3.31 6.10 -9.08
CA ARG A 103 2.75 5.02 -8.24
C ARG A 103 3.73 4.60 -7.14
N ARG A 104 5.02 4.41 -7.47
CA ARG A 104 6.08 4.10 -6.49
C ARG A 104 6.21 5.20 -5.43
N ALA A 105 6.16 6.45 -5.84
CA ALA A 105 6.22 7.58 -4.92
C ALA A 105 5.03 7.59 -3.95
N ASN A 106 3.81 7.33 -4.44
CA ASN A 106 2.60 7.27 -3.62
C ASN A 106 2.65 6.12 -2.60
N ILE A 107 3.08 4.93 -3.01
CA ILE A 107 3.23 3.79 -2.08
C ILE A 107 4.35 4.04 -1.08
N SER A 108 5.49 4.58 -1.51
CA SER A 108 6.59 4.90 -0.59
C SER A 108 6.16 5.96 0.43
N ALA A 109 5.36 6.95 0.02
CA ALA A 109 4.78 7.93 0.95
C ALA A 109 3.83 7.28 1.96
N LEU A 110 2.98 6.34 1.53
CA LEU A 110 2.13 5.55 2.42
C LEU A 110 2.95 4.75 3.43
N VAL A 111 3.96 4.01 2.96
CA VAL A 111 4.82 3.17 3.82
C VAL A 111 5.56 4.02 4.84
N ALA A 112 6.13 5.16 4.43
CA ALA A 112 6.80 6.09 5.33
C ALA A 112 5.84 6.68 6.38
N GLU A 113 4.61 7.05 5.98
CA GLU A 113 3.61 7.59 6.91
C GLU A 113 3.17 6.55 7.94
N VAL A 114 2.94 5.30 7.51
CA VAL A 114 2.63 4.19 8.43
C VAL A 114 3.77 3.97 9.41
N TYR A 115 5.02 3.90 8.92
CA TYR A 115 6.19 3.75 9.78
C TYR A 115 6.23 4.85 10.86
N GLN A 116 6.13 6.11 10.44
CA GLN A 116 6.18 7.25 11.36
C GLN A 116 5.08 7.20 12.42
N LYS A 117 3.83 6.90 12.02
CA LYS A 117 2.70 6.85 12.94
C LYS A 117 2.77 5.65 13.89
N VAL A 118 3.19 4.48 13.39
CA VAL A 118 3.44 3.29 14.24
C VAL A 118 4.52 3.57 15.28
N LYS A 119 5.66 4.17 14.88
CA LYS A 119 6.73 4.52 15.83
C LYS A 119 6.31 5.59 16.83
N LYS A 120 5.46 6.52 16.45
CA LYS A 120 4.90 7.53 17.36
C LYS A 120 3.92 6.92 18.36
N ALA A 121 3.08 5.97 17.93
CA ALA A 121 2.11 5.28 18.77
C ALA A 121 2.80 4.32 19.77
N GLY A 122 3.83 3.58 19.31
CA GLY A 122 4.63 2.67 20.11
C GLY A 122 6.08 2.65 19.67
N PRO A 123 7.01 3.37 20.36
CA PRO A 123 8.42 3.46 19.93
C PRO A 123 9.13 2.11 19.77
N GLN A 124 8.66 1.07 20.48
CA GLN A 124 9.20 -0.29 20.39
C GLN A 124 8.46 -1.17 19.38
N ALA A 125 7.27 -0.72 18.92
CA ALA A 125 6.52 -1.47 17.92
C ALA A 125 7.29 -1.54 16.60
N VAL A 126 7.32 -2.72 15.97
CA VAL A 126 7.98 -2.93 14.70
C VAL A 126 6.99 -2.84 13.54
N PHE A 127 7.45 -2.33 12.39
CA PHE A 127 6.66 -2.34 11.17
C PHE A 127 7.39 -3.11 10.08
N GLY A 128 6.72 -4.10 9.51
CA GLY A 128 7.26 -4.94 8.46
C GLY A 128 6.32 -5.15 7.29
N ILE A 129 6.88 -5.59 6.16
CA ILE A 129 6.14 -5.86 4.94
C ILE A 129 6.58 -7.20 4.35
N SER A 130 5.62 -8.01 3.88
CA SER A 130 5.85 -9.16 3.02
C SER A 130 5.63 -8.77 1.55
N PRO A 131 6.69 -8.42 0.80
CA PRO A 131 6.59 -8.22 -0.64
C PRO A 131 6.40 -9.58 -1.34
N GLN A 132 6.02 -9.56 -2.63
CA GLN A 132 5.69 -10.77 -3.39
C GLN A 132 6.82 -11.80 -3.56
N GLY A 133 8.06 -11.48 -3.26
CA GLY A 133 9.21 -12.34 -3.47
C GLY A 133 9.81 -12.27 -4.89
N ASN A 134 9.21 -11.52 -5.79
CA ASN A 134 9.79 -11.13 -7.08
C ASN A 134 9.90 -9.62 -7.14
N ILE A 135 11.10 -9.09 -6.94
CA ILE A 135 11.36 -7.65 -6.84
C ILE A 135 10.90 -6.88 -8.09
N SER A 136 11.09 -7.45 -9.29
CA SER A 136 10.63 -6.77 -10.50
C SER A 136 9.10 -6.64 -10.54
N ASN A 137 8.41 -7.65 -10.05
CA ASN A 137 6.95 -7.63 -9.95
C ASN A 137 6.49 -6.61 -8.89
N ASP A 138 7.16 -6.60 -7.74
CA ASP A 138 6.90 -5.61 -6.69
C ASP A 138 7.04 -4.18 -7.23
N GLU A 139 8.15 -3.91 -7.92
CA GLU A 139 8.45 -2.60 -8.50
C GLU A 139 7.44 -2.19 -9.58
N ASN A 140 7.00 -3.13 -10.42
CA ASN A 140 5.96 -2.88 -11.43
C ASN A 140 4.58 -2.60 -10.81
N MET A 141 4.32 -3.18 -9.63
CA MET A 141 3.10 -2.94 -8.86
C MET A 141 3.22 -1.73 -7.90
N GLY A 142 4.23 -0.89 -8.10
CA GLY A 142 4.43 0.34 -7.33
C GLY A 142 5.14 0.17 -5.98
N ALA A 143 5.60 -1.03 -5.63
CA ALA A 143 6.32 -1.28 -4.38
C ALA A 143 7.84 -1.14 -4.58
N ASP A 144 8.41 -0.01 -4.19
CA ASP A 144 9.85 0.26 -4.29
C ASP A 144 10.62 -0.37 -3.11
N VAL A 145 10.63 -1.70 -3.09
CA VAL A 145 11.24 -2.51 -2.02
C VAL A 145 12.72 -2.18 -1.83
N ARG A 146 13.44 -1.85 -2.92
CA ARG A 146 14.86 -1.50 -2.84
C ARG A 146 15.07 -0.18 -2.12
N ALA A 147 14.29 0.84 -2.43
CA ALA A 147 14.36 2.13 -1.74
C ALA A 147 14.04 1.98 -0.25
N TRP A 148 13.05 1.15 0.11
CA TRP A 148 12.67 0.95 1.51
C TRP A 148 13.76 0.21 2.31
N CYS A 149 14.53 -0.70 1.67
CA CYS A 149 15.69 -1.34 2.29
C CYS A 149 16.90 -0.42 2.40
N ALA A 150 17.05 0.52 1.47
CA ALA A 150 18.25 1.36 1.37
C ALA A 150 18.24 2.57 2.32
N ALA A 151 17.07 2.96 2.85
CA ALA A 151 16.94 4.15 3.66
C ALA A 151 16.09 3.89 4.93
N PRO A 152 16.41 4.54 6.05
CA PRO A 152 15.59 4.47 7.25
C PRO A 152 14.25 5.17 7.04
N GLY A 153 13.24 4.83 7.86
CA GLY A 153 11.96 5.52 7.88
C GLY A 153 10.85 4.89 7.04
N TYR A 154 11.08 3.68 6.54
CA TYR A 154 10.09 2.92 5.78
C TYR A 154 9.65 1.65 6.51
N VAL A 155 10.55 0.77 6.84
CA VAL A 155 10.28 -0.53 7.47
C VAL A 155 11.39 -0.90 8.47
N ASP A 156 11.06 -1.72 9.46
CA ASP A 156 12.05 -2.35 10.32
C ASP A 156 12.55 -3.67 9.73
N TYR A 157 11.72 -4.35 8.94
CA TYR A 157 12.09 -5.60 8.27
C TYR A 157 11.23 -5.86 7.02
N LEU A 158 11.77 -6.66 6.11
CA LEU A 158 11.04 -7.27 5.01
C LEU A 158 11.03 -8.77 5.16
N CYS A 159 9.90 -9.41 4.87
CA CYS A 159 9.72 -10.85 4.97
C CYS A 159 9.17 -11.41 3.64
N PRO A 160 9.99 -11.50 2.58
CA PRO A 160 9.52 -12.05 1.32
C PRO A 160 9.12 -13.52 1.51
N PRO A 161 8.02 -13.98 0.88
CA PRO A 161 7.60 -15.37 0.97
C PRO A 161 8.69 -16.28 0.39
N LEU A 162 8.89 -17.42 1.04
CA LEU A 162 9.79 -18.45 0.51
C LEU A 162 9.16 -19.06 -0.75
N PRO A 163 9.97 -19.35 -1.79
CA PRO A 163 9.46 -20.04 -2.97
C PRO A 163 8.95 -21.42 -2.58
N LEU A 164 7.84 -21.81 -3.16
CA LEU A 164 7.36 -23.19 -3.05
C LEU A 164 8.41 -24.16 -3.66
N PRO A 165 8.48 -25.42 -3.18
CA PRO A 165 9.37 -26.43 -3.75
C PRO A 165 9.21 -26.50 -5.26
N GLY A 166 10.32 -26.31 -6.00
CA GLY A 166 10.34 -26.26 -7.47
C GLY A 166 10.32 -24.87 -8.10
N GLN A 167 10.07 -23.81 -7.35
CA GLN A 167 10.24 -22.43 -7.80
C GLN A 167 11.66 -21.94 -7.49
N ARG A 168 12.31 -21.33 -8.48
CA ARG A 168 13.64 -20.71 -8.27
C ARG A 168 13.46 -19.30 -7.73
N LEU A 169 14.09 -19.00 -6.59
CA LEU A 169 14.31 -17.61 -6.17
C LEU A 169 15.21 -16.92 -7.19
N HIS A 170 14.71 -15.91 -7.86
CA HIS A 170 15.53 -14.97 -8.60
C HIS A 170 16.06 -13.87 -7.64
N TYR A 171 16.82 -14.29 -6.62
CA TYR A 171 17.62 -13.34 -5.85
C TYR A 171 18.85 -12.97 -6.70
N GLN A 172 18.83 -11.81 -7.32
CA GLN A 172 20.08 -11.19 -7.73
C GLN A 172 20.78 -10.71 -6.44
N ARG A 173 21.94 -11.31 -6.12
CA ARG A 173 22.82 -10.77 -5.08
C ARG A 173 23.34 -9.42 -5.60
N TYR A 174 22.93 -8.36 -4.93
CA TYR A 174 23.56 -7.07 -5.12
C TYR A 174 24.77 -7.00 -4.19
N HIS A 175 25.95 -6.89 -4.80
CA HIS A 175 27.22 -6.56 -4.14
C HIS A 175 27.36 -5.04 -4.11
#